data_11937c7e78264e8776dd06806c086d02
#
_entry.id   11937c7e78264e8776dd06806c086d02
#
_cell.length_a   1.000
_cell.length_b   1.000
_cell.length_c   1.000
_cell.angle_alpha   90.00
_cell.angle_beta   90.00
_cell.angle_gamma   90.00
#
_symmetry.space_group_name_H-M   'P 1'
#
loop_
_entity.id
_entity.type
_entity.pdbx_description
1 polymer ?
#
loop_
_entity_poly.entity_id
_entity_poly.type
_entity_poly.pdbx_seq_one_letter_code
_entity_poly.pdbx_strand_id
1 'polypeptide(L)'
;TVFSLLLRFYDPERGAISLDGVNIRDLALSDLRRALAIVPQEPVLFSASVADNIRYGRPDASDAEVRAAAEAASALGFVETLPQGFATDLGARGVRLSGGQRQRIAIARALLCNPAILMLDEATSALDAESELAVQLAFDRLMHKRTTLVIAHRLATVQKADRIVVVDHGRV
;
A
#
# COMPACT_ATOMS: atom_id res chain seq x y z
N THR A 1 13.55 -2.16 8.36
CA THR A 1 13.95 -3.53 8.78
C THR A 1 12.75 -4.41 9.08
N VAL A 2 11.76 -3.98 9.91
CA VAL A 2 10.60 -4.83 10.29
C VAL A 2 9.82 -5.31 9.06
N PHE A 3 9.48 -4.43 8.14
CA PHE A 3 8.77 -4.79 6.90
C PHE A 3 9.56 -5.77 6.04
N SER A 4 10.89 -5.63 5.97
CA SER A 4 11.75 -6.55 5.22
C SER A 4 11.75 -7.97 5.81
N LEU A 5 11.66 -8.09 7.13
CA LEU A 5 11.53 -9.37 7.82
C LEU A 5 10.14 -9.99 7.60
N LEU A 6 9.07 -9.19 7.65
CA LEU A 6 7.71 -9.66 7.37
C LEU A 6 7.53 -10.14 5.93
N LEU A 7 8.10 -9.42 4.96
CA LEU A 7 8.11 -9.81 3.54
C LEU A 7 9.07 -10.97 3.24
N ARG A 8 9.82 -11.39 4.28
CA ARG A 8 10.82 -12.45 4.19
C ARG A 8 11.85 -12.20 3.08
N PHE A 9 12.36 -10.94 3.04
CA PHE A 9 13.58 -10.62 2.30
C PHE A 9 14.81 -11.09 3.07
N TYR A 10 14.69 -11.18 4.39
CA TYR A 10 15.67 -11.73 5.33
C TYR A 10 14.93 -12.55 6.39
N ASP A 11 15.52 -13.63 6.83
CA ASP A 11 15.05 -14.38 7.99
C ASP A 11 15.66 -13.80 9.28
N PRO A 12 14.93 -13.81 10.43
CA PRO A 12 15.50 -13.37 11.68
C PRO A 12 16.62 -14.32 12.16
N GLU A 13 17.73 -13.76 12.65
CA GLU A 13 18.84 -14.54 13.19
C GLU A 13 18.44 -15.31 14.47
N ARG A 14 17.57 -14.70 15.28
CA ARG A 14 17.03 -15.27 16.51
C ARG A 14 15.55 -14.98 16.62
N GLY A 15 14.83 -15.88 17.31
CA GLY A 15 13.39 -15.79 17.43
C GLY A 15 12.66 -16.28 16.19
N ALA A 16 11.34 -16.03 16.14
CA ALA A 16 10.48 -16.42 15.05
C ALA A 16 9.42 -15.34 14.79
N ILE A 17 8.94 -15.26 13.55
CA ILE A 17 7.78 -14.48 13.18
C ILE A 17 6.69 -15.46 12.77
N SER A 18 5.50 -15.30 13.34
CA SER A 18 4.36 -16.18 13.04
C SER A 18 3.19 -15.37 12.50
N LEU A 19 2.47 -15.95 11.54
CA LEU A 19 1.21 -15.47 11.01
C LEU A 19 0.13 -16.49 11.35
N ASP A 20 -0.86 -16.08 12.14
CA ASP A 20 -1.92 -16.96 12.67
C ASP A 20 -1.37 -18.25 13.31
N GLY A 21 -0.28 -18.13 14.08
CA GLY A 21 0.37 -19.25 14.78
C GLY A 21 1.32 -20.08 13.93
N VAL A 22 1.37 -19.86 12.60
CA VAL A 22 2.30 -20.58 11.70
C VAL A 22 3.56 -19.73 11.51
N ASN A 23 4.74 -20.35 11.70
CA ASN A 23 6.01 -19.68 11.43
C ASN A 23 6.09 -19.30 9.95
N ILE A 24 6.42 -18.04 9.64
CA ILE A 24 6.50 -17.59 8.23
C ILE A 24 7.57 -18.32 7.42
N ARG A 25 8.55 -18.97 8.08
CA ARG A 25 9.55 -19.81 7.42
C ARG A 25 8.93 -21.09 6.83
N ASP A 26 7.84 -21.57 7.41
CA ASP A 26 7.15 -22.79 7.00
C ASP A 26 6.12 -22.53 5.89
N LEU A 27 5.84 -21.26 5.59
CA LEU A 27 4.93 -20.86 4.54
C LEU A 27 5.66 -20.78 3.18
N ALA A 28 4.94 -21.13 2.10
CA ALA A 28 5.40 -20.80 0.76
C ALA A 28 5.48 -19.27 0.61
N LEU A 29 6.54 -18.75 -0.01
CA LEU A 29 6.72 -17.29 -0.17
C LEU A 29 5.58 -16.63 -0.95
N SER A 30 5.00 -17.34 -1.91
CA SER A 30 3.83 -16.88 -2.67
C SER A 30 2.62 -16.66 -1.77
N ASP A 31 2.37 -17.57 -0.82
CA ASP A 31 1.21 -17.50 0.06
C ASP A 31 1.40 -16.43 1.14
N LEU A 32 2.61 -16.36 1.72
CA LEU A 32 2.99 -15.30 2.63
C LEU A 32 2.79 -13.92 1.98
N ARG A 33 3.36 -13.71 0.79
CA ARG A 33 3.31 -12.41 0.10
C ARG A 33 1.93 -12.05 -0.42
N ARG A 34 1.08 -13.04 -0.70
CA ARG A 34 -0.34 -12.82 -1.04
C ARG A 34 -1.15 -12.31 0.15
N ALA A 35 -0.80 -12.73 1.38
CA ALA A 35 -1.44 -12.26 2.61
C ALA A 35 -1.01 -10.83 3.00
N LEU A 36 0.06 -10.31 2.44
CA LEU A 36 0.67 -9.04 2.80
C LEU A 36 0.56 -8.02 1.65
N ALA A 37 0.28 -6.77 1.96
CA ALA A 37 0.52 -5.67 1.02
C ALA A 37 1.30 -4.54 1.71
N ILE A 38 2.11 -3.84 0.93
CA ILE A 38 2.87 -2.68 1.38
C ILE A 38 2.48 -1.46 0.56
N VAL A 39 2.24 -0.35 1.25
CA VAL A 39 2.16 0.97 0.63
C VAL A 39 3.35 1.77 1.15
N PRO A 40 4.39 1.97 0.34
CA PRO A 40 5.59 2.70 0.74
C PRO A 40 5.34 4.21 0.76
N GLN A 41 6.20 4.93 1.46
CA GLN A 41 6.23 6.39 1.53
C GLN A 41 6.30 7.02 0.13
N GLU A 42 7.20 6.51 -0.70
CA GLU A 42 7.36 6.92 -2.10
C GLU A 42 6.93 5.76 -3.01
N PRO A 43 5.69 5.76 -3.51
CA PRO A 43 5.21 4.69 -4.37
C PRO A 43 5.94 4.66 -5.71
N VAL A 44 6.45 3.49 -6.06
CA VAL A 44 6.99 3.23 -7.39
C VAL A 44 5.84 2.82 -8.33
N LEU A 45 5.73 3.55 -9.43
CA LEU A 45 4.87 3.19 -10.55
C LEU A 45 5.73 2.67 -11.71
N PHE A 46 5.21 1.67 -12.40
CA PHE A 46 5.87 1.06 -13.55
C PHE A 46 5.57 1.86 -14.82
N SER A 47 6.47 1.79 -15.80
CA SER A 47 6.24 2.29 -17.17
C SER A 47 5.22 1.39 -17.86
N ALA A 48 3.96 1.63 -17.55
CA ALA A 48 2.80 0.86 -18.00
C ALA A 48 1.55 1.73 -17.83
N SER A 49 0.40 1.24 -18.25
CA SER A 49 -0.86 1.97 -18.10
C SER A 49 -1.25 2.12 -16.62
N VAL A 50 -2.17 3.05 -16.33
CA VAL A 50 -2.81 3.18 -15.00
C VAL A 50 -3.44 1.85 -14.58
N ALA A 51 -4.19 1.22 -15.50
CA ALA A 51 -4.84 -0.06 -15.23
C ALA A 51 -3.83 -1.14 -14.84
N ASP A 52 -2.73 -1.28 -15.57
CA ASP A 52 -1.70 -2.29 -15.31
C ASP A 52 -0.97 -2.02 -13.99
N ASN A 53 -0.74 -0.75 -13.66
CA ASN A 53 -0.16 -0.37 -12.37
C ASN A 53 -1.05 -0.80 -11.20
N ILE A 54 -2.36 -0.65 -11.31
CA ILE A 54 -3.31 -1.10 -10.28
C ILE A 54 -3.39 -2.63 -10.28
N ARG A 55 -3.52 -3.24 -11.46
CA ARG A 55 -3.64 -4.69 -11.66
C ARG A 55 -2.40 -5.48 -11.24
N TYR A 56 -1.25 -4.81 -11.10
CA TYR A 56 0.00 -5.46 -10.68
C TYR A 56 -0.15 -6.26 -9.37
N GLY A 57 -1.03 -5.84 -8.48
CA GLY A 57 -1.30 -6.57 -7.24
C GLY A 57 -2.12 -7.85 -7.42
N ARG A 58 -2.95 -7.92 -8.48
CA ARG A 58 -3.75 -9.10 -8.86
C ARG A 58 -3.93 -9.12 -10.37
N PRO A 59 -3.05 -9.82 -11.11
CA PRO A 59 -2.99 -9.79 -12.59
C PRO A 59 -4.26 -10.27 -13.29
N ASP A 60 -5.04 -11.13 -12.66
CA ASP A 60 -6.28 -11.72 -13.15
C ASP A 60 -7.53 -10.86 -12.87
N ALA A 61 -7.38 -9.70 -12.26
CA ALA A 61 -8.48 -8.80 -11.95
C ALA A 61 -9.10 -8.22 -13.24
N SER A 62 -10.43 -8.19 -13.27
CA SER A 62 -11.21 -7.57 -14.34
C SER A 62 -11.09 -6.05 -14.33
N ASP A 63 -11.42 -5.41 -15.45
CA ASP A 63 -11.44 -3.93 -15.54
C ASP A 63 -12.43 -3.30 -14.56
N ALA A 64 -13.54 -3.98 -14.29
CA ALA A 64 -14.52 -3.53 -13.30
C ALA A 64 -13.94 -3.51 -11.88
N GLU A 65 -13.16 -4.52 -11.51
CA GLU A 65 -12.48 -4.58 -10.20
C GLU A 65 -11.37 -3.54 -10.09
N VAL A 66 -10.60 -3.32 -11.16
CA VAL A 66 -9.59 -2.25 -11.24
C VAL A 66 -10.23 -0.88 -11.05
N ARG A 67 -11.37 -0.63 -11.72
CA ARG A 67 -12.14 0.61 -11.58
C ARG A 67 -12.66 0.79 -10.15
N ALA A 68 -13.24 -0.25 -9.56
CA ALA A 68 -13.74 -0.21 -8.18
C ALA A 68 -12.60 0.06 -7.17
N ALA A 69 -11.43 -0.53 -7.37
CA ALA A 69 -10.25 -0.27 -6.55
C ALA A 69 -9.77 1.19 -6.67
N ALA A 70 -9.77 1.73 -7.89
CA ALA A 70 -9.43 3.14 -8.14
C ALA A 70 -10.43 4.10 -7.47
N GLU A 71 -11.72 3.79 -7.53
CA GLU A 71 -12.78 4.57 -6.86
C GLU A 71 -12.60 4.54 -5.34
N ALA A 72 -12.40 3.36 -4.76
CA ALA A 72 -12.16 3.20 -3.33
C ALA A 72 -10.89 3.93 -2.84
N ALA A 73 -9.87 4.04 -3.71
CA ALA A 73 -8.66 4.81 -3.47
C ALA A 73 -8.80 6.32 -3.76
N SER A 74 -10.00 6.82 -4.05
CA SER A 74 -10.23 8.21 -4.49
C SER A 74 -9.39 8.62 -5.71
N ALA A 75 -9.06 7.64 -6.57
CA ALA A 75 -8.24 7.85 -7.77
C ALA A 75 -9.08 8.05 -9.04
N LEU A 76 -10.34 7.59 -9.05
CA LEU A 76 -11.17 7.56 -10.25
C LEU A 76 -11.29 8.93 -10.91
N GLY A 77 -11.57 9.98 -10.14
CA GLY A 77 -11.80 11.32 -10.68
C GLY A 77 -10.61 11.85 -11.49
N PHE A 78 -9.38 11.77 -10.95
CA PHE A 78 -8.24 12.24 -11.72
C PHE A 78 -7.86 11.29 -12.86
N VAL A 79 -8.06 9.97 -12.70
CA VAL A 79 -7.78 9.01 -13.77
C VAL A 79 -8.65 9.28 -14.99
N GLU A 80 -9.93 9.60 -14.80
CA GLU A 80 -10.85 9.93 -15.90
C GLU A 80 -10.49 11.24 -16.61
N THR A 81 -9.75 12.12 -15.97
CA THR A 81 -9.25 13.37 -16.63
C THR A 81 -7.96 13.17 -17.43
N LEU A 82 -7.31 12.00 -17.32
CA LEU A 82 -6.12 11.69 -18.13
C LEU A 82 -6.51 11.45 -19.59
N PRO A 83 -5.61 11.73 -20.55
CA PRO A 83 -5.93 11.67 -21.99
C PRO A 83 -6.54 10.38 -22.49
N GLN A 84 -6.17 9.22 -21.87
CA GLN A 84 -6.67 7.90 -22.22
C GLN A 84 -7.26 7.18 -20.98
N GLY A 85 -7.61 7.92 -19.92
CA GLY A 85 -8.14 7.36 -18.69
C GLY A 85 -7.25 6.25 -18.13
N PHE A 86 -7.81 5.08 -17.87
CA PHE A 86 -7.09 3.91 -17.36
C PHE A 86 -6.02 3.36 -18.33
N ALA A 87 -6.14 3.61 -19.63
CA ALA A 87 -5.16 3.20 -20.64
C ALA A 87 -3.96 4.17 -20.75
N THR A 88 -3.97 5.30 -20.03
CA THR A 88 -2.89 6.27 -20.06
C THR A 88 -1.59 5.62 -19.58
N ASP A 89 -0.54 5.64 -20.42
CA ASP A 89 0.80 5.23 -20.04
C ASP A 89 1.43 6.27 -19.11
N LEU A 90 1.91 5.82 -17.97
CA LEU A 90 2.49 6.69 -16.94
C LEU A 90 3.96 7.01 -17.18
N GLY A 91 4.59 6.36 -18.17
CA GLY A 91 6.01 6.53 -18.45
C GLY A 91 6.92 6.11 -17.29
N ALA A 92 8.20 6.45 -17.39
CA ALA A 92 9.15 6.11 -16.35
C ALA A 92 8.77 6.73 -15.00
N ARG A 93 8.51 5.89 -14.00
CA ARG A 93 8.17 6.23 -12.61
C ARG A 93 6.92 7.11 -12.42
N GLY A 94 6.00 7.12 -13.38
CA GLY A 94 4.78 7.95 -13.27
C GLY A 94 5.06 9.46 -13.24
N VAL A 95 6.04 9.92 -13.99
CA VAL A 95 6.54 11.33 -13.99
C VAL A 95 5.44 12.37 -14.24
N ARG A 96 4.33 11.97 -14.86
CA ARG A 96 3.20 12.85 -15.18
C ARG A 96 2.18 13.01 -14.04
N LEU A 97 2.34 12.30 -12.94
CA LEU A 97 1.41 12.34 -11.80
C LEU A 97 1.98 13.15 -10.63
N SER A 98 1.10 13.82 -9.88
CA SER A 98 1.47 14.42 -8.59
C SER A 98 1.81 13.33 -7.54
N GLY A 99 2.45 13.72 -6.44
CA GLY A 99 2.74 12.80 -5.34
C GLY A 99 1.49 12.12 -4.81
N GLY A 100 0.41 12.88 -4.58
CA GLY A 100 -0.88 12.37 -4.11
C GLY A 100 -1.58 11.45 -5.12
N GLN A 101 -1.44 11.71 -6.42
CA GLN A 101 -1.97 10.84 -7.46
C GLN A 101 -1.21 9.50 -7.49
N ARG A 102 0.14 9.53 -7.40
CA ARG A 102 0.93 8.29 -7.28
C ARG A 102 0.55 7.47 -6.06
N GLN A 103 0.38 8.14 -4.92
CA GLN A 103 -0.03 7.47 -3.67
C GLN A 103 -1.38 6.78 -3.81
N ARG A 104 -2.37 7.44 -4.40
CA ARG A 104 -3.70 6.86 -4.62
C ARG A 104 -3.68 5.67 -5.58
N ILE A 105 -2.83 5.66 -6.60
CA ILE A 105 -2.62 4.47 -7.45
C ILE A 105 -2.02 3.31 -6.63
N ALA A 106 -1.04 3.57 -5.77
CA ALA A 106 -0.48 2.53 -4.90
C ALA A 106 -1.49 1.99 -3.89
N ILE A 107 -2.36 2.86 -3.34
CA ILE A 107 -3.47 2.45 -2.47
C ILE A 107 -4.48 1.60 -3.26
N ALA A 108 -4.83 1.98 -4.49
CA ALA A 108 -5.72 1.19 -5.35
C ALA A 108 -5.14 -0.21 -5.63
N ARG A 109 -3.83 -0.30 -5.89
CA ARG A 109 -3.11 -1.57 -6.01
C ARG A 109 -3.25 -2.44 -4.75
N ALA A 110 -3.05 -1.87 -3.57
CA ALA A 110 -3.19 -2.57 -2.31
C ALA A 110 -4.64 -2.99 -2.02
N LEU A 111 -5.62 -2.13 -2.33
CA LEU A 111 -7.06 -2.45 -2.21
C LEU A 111 -7.45 -3.63 -3.12
N LEU A 112 -6.95 -3.66 -4.36
CA LEU A 112 -7.21 -4.72 -5.31
C LEU A 112 -6.65 -6.07 -4.86
N CYS A 113 -5.48 -6.08 -4.21
CA CYS A 113 -4.89 -7.28 -3.60
C CYS A 113 -5.75 -7.86 -2.48
N ASN A 114 -6.52 -7.02 -1.78
CA ASN A 114 -7.31 -7.39 -0.61
C ASN A 114 -6.52 -8.20 0.43
N PRO A 115 -5.37 -7.69 0.94
CA PRO A 115 -4.50 -8.43 1.83
C PRO A 115 -5.10 -8.59 3.23
N ALA A 116 -4.71 -9.65 3.95
CA ALA A 116 -5.05 -9.82 5.37
C ALA A 116 -4.25 -8.85 6.27
N ILE A 117 -3.01 -8.57 5.90
CA ILE A 117 -2.11 -7.68 6.64
C ILE A 117 -1.63 -6.56 5.73
N LEU A 118 -1.73 -5.34 6.24
CA LEU A 118 -1.30 -4.14 5.55
C LEU A 118 -0.08 -3.54 6.25
N MET A 119 0.92 -3.16 5.47
CA MET A 119 2.09 -2.45 5.93
C MET A 119 2.11 -1.07 5.28
N LEU A 120 2.03 -0.02 6.09
CA LEU A 120 2.04 1.36 5.65
C LEU A 120 3.32 2.06 6.13
N ASP A 121 4.05 2.61 5.18
CA ASP A 121 5.13 3.57 5.47
C ASP A 121 4.57 4.96 5.18
N GLU A 122 4.12 5.63 6.24
CA GLU A 122 3.32 6.85 6.11
C GLU A 122 4.21 8.08 6.00
N ALA A 123 4.27 8.68 4.81
CA ALA A 123 4.69 10.06 4.66
C ALA A 123 3.84 10.76 3.60
N THR A 124 3.04 11.72 4.06
CA THR A 124 2.24 12.58 3.19
C THR A 124 2.70 14.04 3.29
N SER A 125 3.92 14.27 3.77
CA SER A 125 4.45 15.59 4.13
C SER A 125 4.67 16.56 2.95
N ALA A 126 4.45 16.12 1.72
CA ALA A 126 4.69 16.92 0.52
C ALA A 126 3.43 17.02 -0.38
N LEU A 127 2.24 16.80 0.19
CA LEU A 127 0.99 16.89 -0.56
C LEU A 127 0.29 18.22 -0.31
N ASP A 128 -0.43 18.73 -1.32
CA ASP A 128 -1.39 19.81 -1.13
C ASP A 128 -2.58 19.33 -0.29
N ALA A 129 -3.33 20.25 0.34
CA ALA A 129 -4.37 19.91 1.31
C ALA A 129 -5.51 19.05 0.72
N GLU A 130 -5.86 19.24 -0.54
CA GLU A 130 -6.90 18.44 -1.21
C GLU A 130 -6.42 17.01 -1.47
N SER A 131 -5.22 16.86 -2.00
CA SER A 131 -4.57 15.55 -2.21
C SER A 131 -4.37 14.82 -0.89
N GLU A 132 -4.01 15.54 0.19
CA GLU A 132 -3.84 14.97 1.51
C GLU A 132 -5.14 14.38 2.05
N LEU A 133 -6.24 15.11 1.98
CA LEU A 133 -7.55 14.62 2.41
C LEU A 133 -7.97 13.38 1.62
N ALA A 134 -7.82 13.41 0.30
CA ALA A 134 -8.17 12.27 -0.55
C ALA A 134 -7.32 11.02 -0.25
N VAL A 135 -6.03 11.19 0.01
CA VAL A 135 -5.13 10.10 0.43
C VAL A 135 -5.51 9.56 1.80
N GLN A 136 -5.84 10.44 2.76
CA GLN A 136 -6.25 10.02 4.11
C GLN A 136 -7.55 9.19 4.06
N LEU A 137 -8.56 9.62 3.32
CA LEU A 137 -9.80 8.87 3.13
C LEU A 137 -9.55 7.49 2.48
N ALA A 138 -8.62 7.43 1.53
CA ALA A 138 -8.23 6.17 0.89
C ALA A 138 -7.52 5.24 1.89
N PHE A 139 -6.64 5.75 2.74
CA PHE A 139 -6.01 4.98 3.81
C PHE A 139 -7.02 4.46 4.84
N ASP A 140 -7.94 5.30 5.30
CA ASP A 140 -8.98 4.88 6.27
C ASP A 140 -9.82 3.72 5.71
N ARG A 141 -10.17 3.76 4.41
CA ARG A 141 -10.85 2.64 3.74
C ARG A 141 -9.97 1.39 3.63
N LEU A 142 -8.69 1.59 3.28
CA LEU A 142 -7.74 0.49 3.13
C LEU A 142 -7.47 -0.22 4.47
N MET A 143 -7.37 0.51 5.56
CA MET A 143 -7.11 -0.05 6.90
C MET A 143 -8.33 -0.75 7.50
N HIS A 144 -9.55 -0.42 7.05
CA HIS A 144 -10.78 -0.94 7.65
C HIS A 144 -10.83 -2.46 7.67
N LYS A 145 -11.05 -3.05 8.86
CA LYS A 145 -11.13 -4.51 9.11
C LYS A 145 -9.87 -5.29 8.71
N ARG A 146 -8.69 -4.69 8.78
CA ARG A 146 -7.42 -5.36 8.49
C ARG A 146 -6.42 -5.16 9.61
N THR A 147 -5.57 -6.16 9.82
CA THR A 147 -4.38 -5.98 10.65
C THR A 147 -3.42 -5.03 9.94
N THR A 148 -3.15 -3.90 10.55
CA THR A 148 -2.32 -2.87 9.92
C THR A 148 -1.11 -2.54 10.77
N LEU A 149 0.07 -2.59 10.17
CA LEU A 149 1.31 -2.09 10.75
C LEU A 149 1.64 -0.76 10.07
N VAL A 150 1.78 0.29 10.86
CA VAL A 150 2.08 1.64 10.35
C VAL A 150 3.40 2.13 10.92
N ILE A 151 4.30 2.57 10.06
CA ILE A 151 5.41 3.44 10.47
C ILE A 151 4.84 4.86 10.49
N ALA A 152 4.41 5.30 11.68
CA ALA A 152 3.67 6.53 11.81
C ALA A 152 4.60 7.74 11.95
N HIS A 153 4.37 8.75 11.12
CA HIS A 153 5.00 10.07 11.19
C HIS A 153 4.01 11.17 11.61
N ARG A 154 2.73 10.81 11.81
CA ARG A 154 1.64 11.73 12.17
C ARG A 154 1.02 11.36 13.51
N LEU A 155 0.80 12.38 14.33
CA LEU A 155 0.14 12.20 15.63
C LEU A 155 -1.27 11.62 15.48
N ALA A 156 -2.02 12.01 14.46
CA ALA A 156 -3.37 11.52 14.21
C ALA A 156 -3.43 10.00 13.95
N THR A 157 -2.42 9.44 13.27
CA THR A 157 -2.29 7.99 13.05
C THR A 157 -1.95 7.28 14.35
N VAL A 158 -1.03 7.83 15.13
CA VAL A 158 -0.64 7.29 16.45
C VAL A 158 -1.83 7.26 17.41
N GLN A 159 -2.65 8.31 17.42
CA GLN A 159 -3.82 8.41 18.30
C GLN A 159 -4.92 7.36 17.99
N LYS A 160 -5.01 6.88 16.75
CA LYS A 160 -5.98 5.87 16.32
C LYS A 160 -5.46 4.43 16.47
N ALA A 161 -4.21 4.24 16.85
CA ALA A 161 -3.61 2.91 16.93
C ALA A 161 -4.07 2.16 18.18
N ASP A 162 -4.40 0.87 18.03
CA ASP A 162 -4.74 -0.02 19.15
C ASP A 162 -3.50 -0.32 20.01
N ARG A 163 -2.32 -0.31 19.40
CA ARG A 163 -1.04 -0.55 20.05
C ARG A 163 0.05 0.30 19.42
N ILE A 164 0.88 0.89 20.27
CA ILE A 164 2.07 1.64 19.88
C ILE A 164 3.30 0.86 20.34
N VAL A 165 4.23 0.65 19.43
CA VAL A 165 5.53 0.01 19.71
C VAL A 165 6.62 1.04 19.44
N VAL A 166 7.38 1.37 20.46
CA VAL A 166 8.55 2.25 20.35
C VAL A 166 9.78 1.38 20.21
N VAL A 167 10.54 1.59 19.13
CA VAL A 167 11.79 0.88 18.88
C VAL A 167 12.94 1.88 19.02
N ASP A 168 13.79 1.69 20.03
CA ASP A 168 14.98 2.49 20.25
C ASP A 168 16.22 1.60 20.22
N HIS A 169 17.22 1.98 19.42
CA HIS A 169 18.46 1.20 19.24
C HIS A 169 18.23 -0.32 19.03
N GLY A 170 17.17 -0.69 18.28
CA GLY A 170 16.83 -2.08 17.96
C GLY A 170 16.16 -2.86 19.11
N ARG A 171 15.70 -2.18 20.16
CA ARG A 171 14.96 -2.75 21.29
C ARG A 171 13.57 -2.14 21.40
N VAL A 172 12.62 -2.93 21.88
CA VAL A 172 11.25 -2.49 22.24
C VAL A 172 11.22 -2.13 23.71
#